data_6acd087a2286ef271ba8e803d30dd45e
#
_entry.id   6acd087a2286ef271ba8e803d30dd45e
#
_cell.length_a   1.000
_cell.length_b   1.000
_cell.length_c   1.000
_cell.angle_alpha   90.00
_cell.angle_beta   90.00
_cell.angle_gamma   90.00
#
_symmetry.space_group_name_H-M   'P 1'
#
loop_
_entity.id
_entity.type
_entity.pdbx_description
1 polymer ?
#
loop_
_entity_poly.entity_id
_entity_poly.type
_entity_poly.pdbx_seq_one_letter_code
_entity_poly.pdbx_strand_id
1 'polypeptide(L)'
;MDVAALDTELTRRLSWSRRTVALPAGRYDTVLPPTAVADLMVYAYWTMAARDAKEGRTVFARPGRGIRVGERLSRHPVTMRSDPSLAGMECAPFVVAHASGSHGSVFDNGLTLAPVSWIREGELSALVQTRHSARLTGLPVTPAVDNLRLEVAGATGSTAELTSGMDRGLLLTSLWYIREVEPQTLLLTGLTRDGVYLVEGGEVAGAVNNFRFNESPVSLLDRLVAAGAAVPTLGRNVGAYFPRTEMPPLRVPDFTMSTVSQAS
;
A
#
# COMPACT_ATOMS: atom_id res chain seq x y z
N MET A 1 23.16 -8.11 -4.54
CA MET A 1 22.87 -6.65 -4.72
C MET A 1 23.80 -6.14 -5.79
N ASP A 2 23.26 -5.57 -6.85
CA ASP A 2 24.05 -4.99 -7.96
C ASP A 2 24.39 -3.52 -7.60
N VAL A 3 25.64 -3.28 -7.20
CA VAL A 3 26.13 -1.97 -6.76
C VAL A 3 26.21 -0.99 -7.94
N ALA A 4 26.54 -1.47 -9.15
CA ALA A 4 26.61 -0.62 -10.33
C ALA A 4 25.24 -0.11 -10.77
N ALA A 5 24.22 -0.97 -10.73
CA ALA A 5 22.85 -0.56 -10.97
C ALA A 5 22.33 0.46 -9.95
N LEU A 6 22.71 0.29 -8.67
CA LEU A 6 22.37 1.25 -7.62
C LEU A 6 23.04 2.61 -7.83
N ASP A 7 24.32 2.62 -8.16
CA ASP A 7 25.06 3.86 -8.46
C ASP A 7 24.45 4.61 -9.65
N THR A 8 24.11 3.88 -10.71
CA THR A 8 23.44 4.44 -11.89
C THR A 8 22.11 5.09 -11.51
N GLU A 9 21.29 4.42 -10.69
CA GLU A 9 20.00 4.95 -10.25
C GLU A 9 20.16 6.19 -9.35
N LEU A 10 21.11 6.18 -8.43
CA LEU A 10 21.41 7.34 -7.57
C LEU A 10 21.89 8.54 -8.40
N THR A 11 22.79 8.32 -9.34
CA THR A 11 23.28 9.35 -10.25
C THR A 11 22.14 9.95 -11.07
N ARG A 12 21.24 9.12 -11.58
CA ARG A 12 20.04 9.56 -12.29
C ARG A 12 19.14 10.44 -11.41
N ARG A 13 18.84 10.03 -10.20
CA ARG A 13 18.01 10.81 -9.26
C ARG A 13 18.66 12.12 -8.84
N LEU A 14 19.97 12.14 -8.65
CA LEU A 14 20.72 13.38 -8.41
C LEU A 14 20.62 14.34 -9.60
N SER A 15 20.62 13.84 -10.83
CA SER A 15 20.42 14.68 -12.02
C SER A 15 19.04 15.35 -12.04
N TRP A 16 17.99 14.65 -11.59
CA TRP A 16 16.63 15.19 -11.50
C TRP A 16 16.50 16.33 -10.51
N SER A 17 17.31 16.32 -9.43
CA SER A 17 17.29 17.34 -8.38
C SER A 17 17.95 18.67 -8.79
N ARG A 18 18.63 18.72 -9.95
CA ARG A 18 19.28 19.95 -10.45
C ARG A 18 18.28 21.03 -10.85
N ARG A 19 17.08 20.66 -11.21
CA ARG A 19 15.99 21.59 -11.52
C ARG A 19 14.86 21.37 -10.52
N THR A 20 14.46 22.43 -9.83
CA THR A 20 13.31 22.42 -8.93
C THR A 20 12.17 23.21 -9.55
N VAL A 21 10.97 22.63 -9.53
CA VAL A 21 9.73 23.23 -10.03
C VAL A 21 8.77 23.39 -8.86
N ALA A 22 8.29 24.58 -8.60
CA ALA A 22 7.26 24.82 -7.61
C ALA A 22 5.88 24.50 -8.20
N LEU A 23 5.15 23.61 -7.57
CA LEU A 23 3.77 23.29 -7.93
C LEU A 23 2.82 23.63 -6.78
N PRO A 24 1.60 24.09 -7.08
CA PRO A 24 0.56 24.33 -6.06
C PRO A 24 0.06 23.00 -5.47
N ALA A 25 -0.64 23.07 -4.34
CA ALA A 25 -1.49 21.97 -3.88
C ALA A 25 -2.58 21.69 -4.93
N GLY A 26 -2.97 20.41 -5.03
CA GLY A 26 -3.94 20.00 -6.06
C GLY A 26 -4.02 18.50 -6.21
N ARG A 27 -4.67 18.06 -7.27
CA ARG A 27 -4.76 16.64 -7.66
C ARG A 27 -3.91 16.40 -8.89
N TYR A 28 -3.13 15.32 -8.85
CA TYR A 28 -2.16 15.03 -9.91
C TYR A 28 -2.28 13.56 -10.34
N ASP A 29 -2.14 13.33 -11.63
CA ASP A 29 -1.84 11.99 -12.13
C ASP A 29 -0.46 11.58 -11.58
N THR A 30 -0.39 10.43 -10.93
CA THR A 30 0.78 10.08 -10.12
C THR A 30 1.19 8.64 -10.34
N VAL A 31 2.46 8.42 -10.60
CA VAL A 31 3.10 7.09 -10.53
C VAL A 31 3.67 6.89 -9.13
N LEU A 32 3.22 5.81 -8.50
CA LEU A 32 3.72 5.32 -7.21
C LEU A 32 4.64 4.12 -7.48
N PRO A 33 5.95 4.20 -7.18
CA PRO A 33 6.83 3.05 -7.19
C PRO A 33 6.40 2.00 -6.15
N PRO A 34 6.90 0.75 -6.25
CA PRO A 34 6.58 -0.31 -5.30
C PRO A 34 6.76 0.06 -3.83
N THR A 35 7.77 0.86 -3.49
CA THR A 35 8.04 1.33 -2.12
C THR A 35 6.92 2.20 -1.55
N ALA A 36 6.39 3.13 -2.34
CA ALA A 36 5.27 3.98 -1.95
C ALA A 36 3.95 3.18 -1.88
N VAL A 37 3.77 2.22 -2.79
CA VAL A 37 2.63 1.29 -2.74
C VAL A 37 2.69 0.44 -1.47
N ALA A 38 3.87 -0.07 -1.09
CA ALA A 38 4.05 -0.84 0.15
C ALA A 38 3.63 -0.03 1.38
N ASP A 39 4.06 1.23 1.47
CA ASP A 39 3.71 2.10 2.59
C ASP A 39 2.17 2.25 2.74
N LEU A 40 1.44 2.41 1.65
CA LEU A 40 -0.02 2.54 1.68
C LEU A 40 -0.73 1.21 1.94
N MET A 41 -0.29 0.12 1.29
CA MET A 41 -0.96 -1.18 1.38
C MET A 41 -0.75 -1.87 2.73
N VAL A 42 0.40 -1.67 3.37
CA VAL A 42 0.63 -2.17 4.73
C VAL A 42 -0.31 -1.46 5.73
N TYR A 43 -0.56 -0.16 5.58
CA TYR A 43 -1.60 0.52 6.37
C TYR A 43 -2.98 -0.08 6.13
N ALA A 44 -3.35 -0.37 4.87
CA ALA A 44 -4.61 -1.05 4.57
C ALA A 44 -4.66 -2.42 5.28
N TYR A 45 -3.58 -3.20 5.23
CA TYR A 45 -3.49 -4.48 5.90
C TYR A 45 -3.62 -4.37 7.42
N TRP A 46 -2.98 -3.40 8.05
CA TRP A 46 -3.08 -3.16 9.49
C TRP A 46 -4.47 -2.74 9.97
N THR A 47 -5.35 -2.30 9.08
CA THR A 47 -6.74 -1.96 9.41
C THR A 47 -7.72 -3.11 9.13
N MET A 48 -7.23 -4.29 8.67
CA MET A 48 -8.08 -5.43 8.30
C MET A 48 -8.54 -6.30 9.47
N ALA A 49 -8.49 -5.84 10.72
CA ALA A 49 -9.00 -6.59 11.85
C ALA A 49 -10.54 -6.72 11.76
N ALA A 50 -11.04 -7.95 11.67
CA ALA A 50 -12.46 -8.21 11.51
C ALA A 50 -13.31 -7.76 12.71
N ARG A 51 -12.76 -7.79 13.91
CA ARG A 51 -13.42 -7.25 15.10
C ARG A 51 -13.68 -5.75 14.95
N ASP A 52 -12.68 -5.00 14.52
CA ASP A 52 -12.78 -3.55 14.36
C ASP A 52 -13.74 -3.18 13.23
N ALA A 53 -13.74 -3.96 12.14
CA ALA A 53 -14.71 -3.83 11.07
C ALA A 53 -16.14 -4.11 11.55
N LYS A 54 -16.35 -5.16 12.35
CA LYS A 54 -17.69 -5.50 12.91
C LYS A 54 -18.19 -4.38 13.83
N GLU A 55 -17.31 -3.74 14.56
CA GLU A 55 -17.63 -2.62 15.47
C GLU A 55 -17.78 -1.27 14.72
N GLY A 56 -17.69 -1.25 13.39
CA GLY A 56 -17.89 -0.04 12.58
C GLY A 56 -16.69 0.90 12.56
N ARG A 57 -15.51 0.44 12.95
CA ARG A 57 -14.33 1.29 13.18
C ARG A 57 -13.37 1.38 11.99
N THR A 58 -13.59 0.64 10.91
CA THR A 58 -12.68 0.62 9.75
C THR A 58 -13.42 0.76 8.43
N VAL A 59 -12.69 1.03 7.36
CA VAL A 59 -13.20 1.07 5.98
C VAL A 59 -13.83 -0.26 5.53
N PHE A 60 -13.52 -1.35 6.21
CA PHE A 60 -14.07 -2.69 5.94
C PHE A 60 -15.38 -2.96 6.70
N ALA A 61 -15.88 -1.97 7.42
CA ALA A 61 -17.19 -1.99 8.05
C ALA A 61 -18.28 -1.56 7.07
N ARG A 62 -19.46 -2.18 7.20
CA ARG A 62 -20.69 -1.75 6.53
C ARG A 62 -21.55 -1.04 7.57
N PRO A 63 -21.81 0.27 7.43
CA PRO A 63 -22.60 1.01 8.42
C PRO A 63 -23.95 0.33 8.70
N GLY A 64 -24.21 -0.01 9.96
CA GLY A 64 -25.44 -0.68 10.41
C GLY A 64 -25.64 -2.11 9.91
N ARG A 65 -24.69 -2.69 9.15
CA ARG A 65 -24.85 -4.00 8.47
C ARG A 65 -23.73 -5.02 8.71
N GLY A 66 -22.69 -4.67 9.51
CA GLY A 66 -21.57 -5.57 9.80
C GLY A 66 -20.37 -5.35 8.89
N ILE A 67 -19.75 -6.41 8.38
CA ILE A 67 -18.50 -6.37 7.62
C ILE A 67 -18.71 -6.51 6.12
N ARG A 68 -17.76 -5.98 5.33
CA ARG A 68 -17.84 -5.90 3.86
C ARG A 68 -17.25 -7.12 3.14
N VAL A 69 -16.95 -8.22 3.82
CA VAL A 69 -16.48 -9.45 3.15
C VAL A 69 -17.53 -9.89 2.11
N GLY A 70 -17.06 -10.20 0.90
CA GLY A 70 -17.88 -10.44 -0.29
C GLY A 70 -18.21 -9.19 -1.11
N GLU A 71 -17.78 -7.99 -0.68
CA GLU A 71 -17.98 -6.78 -1.45
C GLU A 71 -16.79 -6.45 -2.36
N ARG A 72 -17.10 -5.90 -3.52
CA ARG A 72 -16.10 -5.36 -4.43
C ARG A 72 -15.54 -4.03 -3.89
N LEU A 73 -14.23 -4.00 -3.72
CA LEU A 73 -13.47 -2.81 -3.31
C LEU A 73 -12.82 -2.11 -4.50
N SER A 74 -12.52 -2.85 -5.56
CA SER A 74 -11.88 -2.34 -6.78
C SER A 74 -12.54 -2.92 -8.02
N ARG A 75 -12.74 -2.09 -9.03
CA ARG A 75 -13.17 -2.53 -10.38
C ARG A 75 -12.08 -3.28 -11.14
N HIS A 76 -10.84 -3.16 -10.69
CA HIS A 76 -9.68 -3.80 -11.31
C HIS A 76 -9.42 -5.17 -10.67
N PRO A 77 -8.82 -6.13 -11.39
CA PRO A 77 -8.54 -7.46 -10.88
C PRO A 77 -7.31 -7.45 -9.96
N VAL A 78 -7.43 -6.71 -8.86
CA VAL A 78 -6.39 -6.57 -7.83
C VAL A 78 -6.48 -7.72 -6.86
N THR A 79 -5.36 -8.39 -6.59
CA THR A 79 -5.27 -9.42 -5.55
C THR A 79 -4.22 -9.00 -4.52
N MET A 80 -4.64 -8.93 -3.26
CA MET A 80 -3.78 -8.71 -2.10
C MET A 80 -3.79 -9.97 -1.24
N ARG A 81 -2.62 -10.58 -1.03
CA ARG A 81 -2.50 -11.87 -0.35
C ARG A 81 -1.27 -11.97 0.53
N SER A 82 -1.32 -12.93 1.44
CA SER A 82 -0.20 -13.36 2.27
C SER A 82 -0.05 -14.87 2.18
N ASP A 83 1.19 -15.35 2.23
CA ASP A 83 1.51 -16.77 2.21
C ASP A 83 2.82 -16.99 3.01
N PRO A 84 2.77 -17.70 4.15
CA PRO A 84 3.96 -17.89 4.99
C PRO A 84 5.10 -18.63 4.28
N SER A 85 4.81 -19.36 3.20
CA SER A 85 5.78 -20.12 2.41
C SER A 85 6.21 -19.41 1.11
N LEU A 86 5.77 -18.17 0.86
CA LEU A 86 6.12 -17.46 -0.36
C LEU A 86 7.62 -17.25 -0.49
N ALA A 87 8.20 -17.79 -1.56
CA ALA A 87 9.63 -17.78 -1.80
C ALA A 87 10.22 -16.36 -1.76
N GLY A 88 11.27 -16.16 -0.95
CA GLY A 88 11.92 -14.88 -0.70
C GLY A 88 11.19 -13.96 0.28
N MET A 89 10.02 -14.36 0.76
CA MET A 89 9.23 -13.65 1.78
C MET A 89 8.72 -14.60 2.88
N GLU A 90 9.41 -15.72 3.09
CA GLU A 90 9.03 -16.69 4.10
C GLU A 90 8.94 -16.05 5.48
N CYS A 91 7.94 -16.45 6.25
CA CYS A 91 7.75 -16.03 7.64
C CYS A 91 7.35 -17.22 8.52
N ALA A 92 7.14 -16.98 9.80
CA ALA A 92 6.74 -18.05 10.72
C ALA A 92 5.50 -18.79 10.17
N PRO A 93 5.49 -20.13 10.10
CA PRO A 93 4.36 -20.89 9.57
C PRO A 93 3.25 -21.10 10.60
N PHE A 94 3.34 -20.45 11.74
CA PHE A 94 2.38 -20.50 12.84
C PHE A 94 2.32 -19.16 13.58
N VAL A 95 1.23 -18.93 14.27
CA VAL A 95 1.02 -17.69 15.05
C VAL A 95 2.02 -17.61 16.19
N VAL A 96 2.69 -16.46 16.30
CA VAL A 96 3.53 -16.04 17.42
C VAL A 96 3.08 -14.65 17.87
N ALA A 97 2.32 -14.58 18.93
CA ALA A 97 1.85 -13.34 19.52
C ALA A 97 2.41 -13.13 20.91
N HIS A 98 2.95 -11.94 21.17
CA HIS A 98 3.47 -11.52 22.48
C HIS A 98 2.42 -10.81 23.34
N ALA A 99 1.33 -10.33 22.71
CA ALA A 99 0.20 -9.67 23.34
C ALA A 99 -1.10 -10.00 22.61
N SER A 100 -2.23 -9.76 23.26
CA SER A 100 -3.54 -9.91 22.64
C SER A 100 -4.10 -8.54 22.22
N GLY A 101 -4.69 -8.47 21.02
CA GLY A 101 -5.31 -7.28 20.44
C GLY A 101 -6.26 -7.64 19.30
N SER A 102 -6.55 -6.67 18.43
CA SER A 102 -7.46 -6.90 17.29
C SER A 102 -6.84 -7.80 16.21
N HIS A 103 -5.51 -7.82 16.06
CA HIS A 103 -4.79 -8.54 15.01
C HIS A 103 -4.21 -9.87 15.45
N GLY A 104 -4.07 -10.12 16.73
CA GLY A 104 -3.45 -11.33 17.25
C GLY A 104 -3.87 -11.63 18.68
N SER A 105 -3.65 -12.86 19.12
CA SER A 105 -3.96 -13.31 20.48
C SER A 105 -2.91 -14.31 20.94
N VAL A 106 -2.41 -14.14 22.16
CA VAL A 106 -1.50 -15.13 22.80
C VAL A 106 -2.16 -16.50 22.93
N PHE A 107 -3.49 -16.56 22.98
CA PHE A 107 -4.24 -17.81 23.01
C PHE A 107 -4.28 -18.52 21.65
N ASP A 108 -3.86 -17.86 20.58
CA ASP A 108 -3.79 -18.40 19.23
C ASP A 108 -2.37 -18.88 18.87
N ASN A 109 -1.39 -18.72 19.76
CA ASN A 109 -0.03 -19.18 19.52
C ASN A 109 0.01 -20.65 19.13
N GLY A 110 0.81 -20.97 18.11
CA GLY A 110 0.93 -22.31 17.54
C GLY A 110 -0.13 -22.68 16.51
N LEU A 111 -1.13 -21.84 16.23
CA LEU A 111 -2.03 -22.06 15.09
C LEU A 111 -1.24 -22.02 13.79
N THR A 112 -1.39 -23.02 12.95
CA THR A 112 -0.78 -23.07 11.63
C THR A 112 -1.33 -21.92 10.75
N LEU A 113 -0.42 -21.22 10.09
CA LEU A 113 -0.76 -20.23 9.08
C LEU A 113 -0.87 -20.91 7.70
N ALA A 114 -1.81 -20.45 6.90
CA ALA A 114 -2.02 -20.88 5.53
C ALA A 114 -2.06 -19.66 4.59
N PRO A 115 -1.88 -19.83 3.27
CA PRO A 115 -2.09 -18.78 2.31
C PRO A 115 -3.49 -18.15 2.43
N VAL A 116 -3.56 -16.82 2.46
CA VAL A 116 -4.81 -16.06 2.55
C VAL A 116 -4.84 -14.99 1.48
N SER A 117 -5.95 -14.90 0.74
CA SER A 117 -6.26 -13.74 -0.09
C SER A 117 -7.15 -12.78 0.71
N TRP A 118 -6.65 -11.63 1.02
CA TRP A 118 -7.39 -10.54 1.70
C TRP A 118 -8.35 -9.86 0.72
N ILE A 119 -7.83 -9.51 -0.45
CA ILE A 119 -8.58 -9.05 -1.61
C ILE A 119 -8.27 -10.03 -2.74
N ARG A 120 -9.30 -10.50 -3.44
CA ARG A 120 -9.18 -11.40 -4.59
C ARG A 120 -9.92 -10.79 -5.77
N GLU A 121 -9.20 -10.50 -6.85
CA GLU A 121 -9.76 -9.91 -8.06
C GLU A 121 -10.67 -8.70 -7.80
N GLY A 122 -10.28 -7.85 -6.85
CA GLY A 122 -11.00 -6.65 -6.44
C GLY A 122 -12.07 -6.85 -5.38
N GLU A 123 -12.36 -8.08 -4.94
CA GLU A 123 -13.34 -8.38 -3.89
C GLU A 123 -12.65 -8.58 -2.53
N LEU A 124 -13.21 -8.02 -1.47
CA LEU A 124 -12.77 -8.30 -0.10
C LEU A 124 -13.12 -9.74 0.27
N SER A 125 -12.11 -10.61 0.33
CA SER A 125 -12.32 -12.06 0.52
C SER A 125 -12.14 -12.49 1.97
N ALA A 126 -11.27 -11.83 2.73
CA ALA A 126 -10.99 -12.15 4.13
C ALA A 126 -10.59 -10.92 4.92
N LEU A 127 -10.71 -11.01 6.23
CA LEU A 127 -10.19 -10.07 7.21
C LEU A 127 -9.36 -10.83 8.25
N VAL A 128 -8.44 -10.15 8.92
CA VAL A 128 -7.64 -10.73 9.99
C VAL A 128 -8.55 -11.14 11.16
N GLN A 129 -8.50 -12.43 11.52
CA GLN A 129 -9.36 -13.03 12.54
C GLN A 129 -8.56 -13.86 13.54
N THR A 130 -8.66 -13.50 14.80
CA THR A 130 -8.33 -14.40 15.92
C THR A 130 -9.43 -15.43 16.12
N ARG A 131 -9.17 -16.51 16.88
CA ARG A 131 -10.25 -17.45 17.29
C ARG A 131 -11.38 -16.74 18.02
N HIS A 132 -11.07 -15.71 18.81
CA HIS A 132 -12.08 -14.93 19.50
C HIS A 132 -12.94 -14.11 18.52
N SER A 133 -12.31 -13.33 17.65
CA SER A 133 -13.06 -12.50 16.69
C SER A 133 -13.84 -13.34 15.68
N ALA A 134 -13.33 -14.50 15.29
CA ALA A 134 -14.04 -15.44 14.41
C ALA A 134 -15.38 -15.90 15.03
N ARG A 135 -15.42 -16.16 16.34
CA ARG A 135 -16.68 -16.46 17.04
C ARG A 135 -17.65 -15.29 17.03
N LEU A 136 -17.13 -14.06 17.15
CA LEU A 136 -17.97 -12.85 17.12
C LEU A 136 -18.53 -12.55 15.75
N THR A 137 -17.76 -12.79 14.69
CA THR A 137 -18.15 -12.45 13.31
C THR A 137 -18.88 -13.58 12.59
N GLY A 138 -18.68 -14.83 13.01
CA GLY A 138 -19.16 -16.02 12.31
C GLY A 138 -18.33 -16.40 11.08
N LEU A 139 -17.19 -15.74 10.86
CA LEU A 139 -16.26 -16.00 9.75
C LEU A 139 -15.12 -16.95 10.17
N PRO A 140 -14.43 -17.58 9.21
CA PRO A 140 -13.28 -18.43 9.48
C PRO A 140 -12.16 -17.72 10.24
N VAL A 141 -11.38 -18.48 11.00
CA VAL A 141 -10.15 -18.00 11.62
C VAL A 141 -9.10 -17.75 10.53
N THR A 142 -8.63 -16.54 10.42
CA THR A 142 -7.61 -16.09 9.44
C THR A 142 -6.58 -15.22 10.14
N PRO A 143 -5.61 -15.82 10.83
CA PRO A 143 -4.61 -15.06 11.56
C PRO A 143 -3.79 -14.15 10.65
N ALA A 144 -3.22 -13.10 11.22
CA ALA A 144 -2.28 -12.23 10.50
C ALA A 144 -1.02 -13.02 10.08
N VAL A 145 -0.51 -12.71 8.89
CA VAL A 145 0.71 -13.28 8.30
C VAL A 145 1.70 -12.16 8.04
N ASP A 146 2.97 -12.36 8.37
CA ASP A 146 4.02 -11.32 8.34
C ASP A 146 4.64 -11.10 6.95
N ASN A 147 3.85 -11.25 5.90
CA ASN A 147 4.21 -10.82 4.55
C ASN A 147 2.97 -10.35 3.79
N LEU A 148 3.18 -9.56 2.74
CA LEU A 148 2.09 -9.02 1.94
C LEU A 148 2.52 -8.87 0.48
N ARG A 149 1.74 -9.45 -0.43
CA ARG A 149 1.89 -9.28 -1.87
C ARG A 149 0.64 -8.63 -2.45
N LEU A 150 0.87 -7.62 -3.29
CA LEU A 150 -0.16 -7.03 -4.15
C LEU A 150 0.17 -7.32 -5.60
N GLU A 151 -0.81 -7.73 -6.38
CA GLU A 151 -0.69 -7.93 -7.81
C GLU A 151 -1.96 -7.48 -8.54
N VAL A 152 -1.81 -7.05 -9.78
CA VAL A 152 -2.92 -6.75 -10.69
C VAL A 152 -2.81 -7.71 -11.87
N ALA A 153 -3.86 -8.48 -12.13
CA ALA A 153 -3.81 -9.51 -13.16
C ALA A 153 -3.47 -8.92 -14.53
N GLY A 154 -2.51 -9.54 -15.22
CA GLY A 154 -2.03 -9.10 -16.53
C GLY A 154 -1.07 -7.90 -16.52
N ALA A 155 -0.76 -7.33 -15.37
CA ALA A 155 0.18 -6.22 -15.28
C ALA A 155 1.64 -6.70 -15.39
N THR A 156 2.44 -6.07 -16.25
CA THR A 156 3.81 -6.50 -16.55
C THR A 156 4.82 -5.36 -16.60
N GLY A 157 4.40 -4.12 -16.54
CA GLY A 157 5.28 -2.96 -16.69
C GLY A 157 6.13 -2.67 -15.44
N SER A 158 7.11 -1.81 -15.60
CA SER A 158 7.98 -1.25 -14.57
C SER A 158 7.55 0.17 -14.17
N THR A 159 8.12 0.72 -13.09
CA THR A 159 7.94 2.14 -12.75
C THR A 159 8.35 3.07 -13.90
N ALA A 160 9.43 2.75 -14.61
CA ALA A 160 9.92 3.55 -15.72
C ALA A 160 8.93 3.55 -16.91
N GLU A 161 8.36 2.39 -17.23
CA GLU A 161 7.36 2.27 -18.31
C GLU A 161 6.05 3.00 -17.94
N LEU A 162 5.59 2.92 -16.70
CA LEU A 162 4.43 3.70 -16.27
C LEU A 162 4.69 5.21 -16.31
N THR A 163 5.91 5.64 -15.98
CA THR A 163 6.33 7.04 -16.07
C THR A 163 6.40 7.49 -17.53
N SER A 164 6.99 6.69 -18.42
CA SER A 164 7.10 7.03 -19.84
C SER A 164 5.74 7.12 -20.55
N GLY A 165 4.73 6.42 -20.04
CA GLY A 165 3.35 6.49 -20.54
C GLY A 165 2.53 7.69 -20.01
N MET A 166 3.16 8.61 -19.25
CA MET A 166 2.48 9.76 -18.64
C MET A 166 2.81 11.04 -19.41
N ASP A 167 1.80 11.73 -19.90
CA ASP A 167 2.00 13.04 -20.55
C ASP A 167 2.45 14.10 -19.52
N ARG A 168 1.68 14.28 -18.44
CA ARG A 168 2.05 15.17 -17.34
C ARG A 168 1.53 14.62 -16.01
N GLY A 169 2.38 14.63 -14.99
CA GLY A 169 2.01 14.16 -13.66
C GLY A 169 3.21 14.13 -12.71
N LEU A 170 3.11 13.31 -11.67
CA LEU A 170 4.15 13.18 -10.66
C LEU A 170 4.66 11.75 -10.57
N LEU A 171 5.97 11.60 -10.41
CA LEU A 171 6.59 10.40 -9.88
C LEU A 171 6.82 10.63 -8.38
N LEU A 172 6.15 9.86 -7.53
CA LEU A 172 6.15 10.03 -6.07
C LEU A 172 6.89 8.87 -5.40
N THR A 173 8.17 9.02 -5.15
CA THR A 173 9.07 7.94 -4.70
C THR A 173 9.14 7.77 -3.19
N SER A 174 8.63 8.71 -2.41
CA SER A 174 8.71 8.67 -0.95
C SER A 174 7.43 9.16 -0.31
N LEU A 175 6.89 8.32 0.59
CA LEU A 175 5.84 8.70 1.54
C LEU A 175 6.43 8.60 2.95
N TRP A 176 6.10 9.57 3.80
CA TRP A 176 6.65 9.64 5.14
C TRP A 176 5.64 10.17 6.16
N TYR A 177 5.83 9.80 7.41
CA TYR A 177 5.01 10.28 8.53
C TYR A 177 3.51 10.08 8.31
N ILE A 178 3.18 8.88 7.79
CA ILE A 178 1.80 8.53 7.48
C ILE A 178 1.00 8.38 8.77
N ARG A 179 -0.23 8.92 8.79
CA ARG A 179 -1.18 8.84 9.90
C ARG A 179 -2.58 8.61 9.35
N GLU A 180 -3.36 7.81 10.04
CA GLU A 180 -4.79 7.68 9.78
C GLU A 180 -5.53 8.92 10.30
N VAL A 181 -6.39 9.50 9.47
CA VAL A 181 -7.22 10.67 9.78
C VAL A 181 -8.66 10.24 10.00
N GLU A 182 -9.16 9.35 9.15
CA GLU A 182 -10.53 8.85 9.22
C GLU A 182 -10.56 7.34 8.98
N PRO A 183 -10.82 6.54 10.02
CA PRO A 183 -10.82 5.08 9.93
C PRO A 183 -11.87 4.51 8.98
N GLN A 184 -13.06 5.13 8.91
CA GLN A 184 -14.19 4.62 8.14
C GLN A 184 -13.98 4.68 6.63
N THR A 185 -13.11 5.56 6.17
CA THR A 185 -12.69 5.66 4.76
C THR A 185 -11.25 5.23 4.57
N LEU A 186 -10.53 4.96 5.67
CA LEU A 186 -9.08 4.79 5.72
C LEU A 186 -8.37 5.97 5.03
N LEU A 187 -8.82 7.19 5.34
CA LEU A 187 -8.12 8.37 4.87
C LEU A 187 -6.79 8.51 5.60
N LEU A 188 -5.72 8.40 4.87
CA LEU A 188 -4.36 8.59 5.36
C LEU A 188 -3.88 9.99 4.98
N THR A 189 -3.14 10.64 5.88
CA THR A 189 -2.34 11.83 5.59
C THR A 189 -0.87 11.53 5.82
N GLY A 190 0.01 12.24 5.15
CA GLY A 190 1.45 12.11 5.33
C GLY A 190 2.19 13.17 4.53
N LEU A 191 3.51 13.05 4.46
CA LEU A 191 4.40 13.97 3.75
C LEU A 191 5.09 13.26 2.58
N THR A 192 5.32 14.01 1.50
CA THR A 192 6.12 13.54 0.35
C THR A 192 7.55 14.03 0.52
N ARG A 193 8.32 13.42 1.35
CA ARG A 193 9.66 13.90 1.66
C ARG A 193 10.65 13.54 0.55
N ASP A 194 11.32 14.55 -0.03
CA ASP A 194 12.51 14.42 -0.93
C ASP A 194 12.36 13.42 -2.08
N GLY A 195 11.19 13.27 -2.66
CA GLY A 195 10.98 12.26 -3.68
C GLY A 195 9.79 12.51 -4.57
N VAL A 196 9.47 13.78 -4.82
CA VAL A 196 8.45 14.15 -5.80
C VAL A 196 9.13 14.72 -7.03
N TYR A 197 8.84 14.16 -8.18
CA TYR A 197 9.37 14.60 -9.45
C TYR A 197 8.24 14.89 -10.43
N LEU A 198 8.38 16.02 -11.14
CA LEU A 198 7.49 16.35 -12.25
C LEU A 198 7.84 15.48 -13.46
N VAL A 199 6.84 14.86 -14.05
CA VAL A 199 6.93 14.15 -15.32
C VAL A 199 6.25 14.99 -16.39
N GLU A 200 6.92 15.22 -17.53
CA GLU A 200 6.39 15.89 -18.72
C GLU A 200 6.84 15.10 -19.96
N GLY A 201 5.88 14.74 -20.83
CA GLY A 201 6.16 13.97 -22.04
C GLY A 201 6.83 12.61 -21.81
N GLY A 202 6.51 11.95 -20.68
CA GLY A 202 7.08 10.65 -20.31
C GLY A 202 8.45 10.71 -19.64
N GLU A 203 9.03 11.89 -19.43
CA GLU A 203 10.35 12.08 -18.84
C GLU A 203 10.29 12.89 -17.55
N VAL A 204 11.21 12.63 -16.63
CA VAL A 204 11.34 13.43 -15.41
C VAL A 204 11.95 14.78 -15.72
N ALA A 205 11.15 15.83 -15.57
CA ALA A 205 11.53 17.21 -15.88
C ALA A 205 12.26 17.92 -14.73
N GLY A 206 12.11 17.45 -13.48
CA GLY A 206 12.78 18.02 -12.32
C GLY A 206 12.14 17.62 -11.00
N ALA A 207 12.80 17.97 -9.90
CA ALA A 207 12.24 17.80 -8.57
C ALA A 207 11.13 18.83 -8.30
N VAL A 208 10.19 18.47 -7.43
CA VAL A 208 9.07 19.32 -7.03
C VAL A 208 9.15 19.58 -5.52
N ASN A 209 8.58 20.68 -5.07
CA ASN A 209 8.41 20.97 -3.66
C ASN A 209 7.66 19.86 -2.92
N ASN A 210 7.85 19.77 -1.62
CA ASN A 210 7.18 18.80 -0.79
C ASN A 210 5.70 19.16 -0.56
N PHE A 211 4.89 18.11 -0.35
CA PHE A 211 3.46 18.22 -0.05
C PHE A 211 3.08 17.43 1.20
N ARG A 212 1.96 17.81 1.78
CA ARG A 212 1.12 16.91 2.53
C ARG A 212 0.16 16.23 1.56
N PHE A 213 0.02 14.92 1.64
CA PHE A 213 -0.98 14.19 0.87
C PHE A 213 -2.14 13.73 1.75
N ASN A 214 -3.29 13.48 1.14
CA ASN A 214 -4.45 12.86 1.75
C ASN A 214 -5.04 11.83 0.80
N GLU A 215 -4.87 10.53 1.12
CA GLU A 215 -5.28 9.43 0.25
C GLU A 215 -5.85 8.25 1.04
N SER A 216 -6.82 7.55 0.43
CA SER A 216 -7.30 6.27 0.91
C SER A 216 -6.73 5.13 0.06
N PRO A 217 -5.97 4.18 0.64
CA PRO A 217 -5.46 3.03 -0.09
C PRO A 217 -6.55 2.23 -0.80
N VAL A 218 -7.71 2.09 -0.18
CA VAL A 218 -8.85 1.34 -0.78
C VAL A 218 -9.41 2.09 -1.99
N SER A 219 -9.62 3.41 -1.88
CA SER A 219 -10.06 4.25 -3.00
C SER A 219 -9.03 4.26 -4.13
N LEU A 220 -7.74 4.25 -3.79
CA LEU A 220 -6.64 4.22 -4.74
C LEU A 220 -6.68 2.94 -5.60
N LEU A 221 -6.95 1.78 -5.00
CA LEU A 221 -7.08 0.52 -5.73
C LEU A 221 -8.26 0.51 -6.72
N ASP A 222 -9.33 1.26 -6.46
CA ASP A 222 -10.47 1.33 -7.38
C ASP A 222 -10.25 2.28 -8.56
N ARG A 223 -9.43 3.32 -8.41
CA ARG A 223 -9.21 4.33 -9.44
C ARG A 223 -7.87 4.23 -10.16
N LEU A 224 -7.05 3.20 -9.91
CA LEU A 224 -5.82 2.99 -10.65
C LEU A 224 -6.10 2.87 -12.16
N VAL A 225 -5.20 3.37 -12.99
CA VAL A 225 -5.34 3.31 -14.46
C VAL A 225 -4.28 2.42 -15.11
N ALA A 226 -3.18 2.17 -14.42
CA ALA A 226 -2.15 1.23 -14.87
C ALA A 226 -1.40 0.65 -13.68
N ALA A 227 -0.87 -0.54 -13.86
CA ALA A 227 -0.03 -1.23 -12.89
C ALA A 227 1.12 -1.95 -13.61
N GLY A 228 2.23 -2.13 -12.91
CA GLY A 228 3.34 -2.95 -13.37
C GLY A 228 3.42 -4.30 -12.69
N ALA A 229 4.52 -5.01 -12.93
CA ALA A 229 4.81 -6.27 -12.27
C ALA A 229 5.09 -6.06 -10.78
N ALA A 230 4.60 -6.95 -9.93
CA ALA A 230 4.95 -6.96 -8.52
C ALA A 230 6.43 -7.38 -8.35
N VAL A 231 7.14 -6.66 -7.50
CA VAL A 231 8.55 -6.92 -7.18
C VAL A 231 8.79 -6.86 -5.68
N PRO A 232 9.75 -7.64 -5.15
CA PRO A 232 10.16 -7.51 -3.75
C PRO A 232 10.56 -6.07 -3.43
N THR A 233 10.02 -5.53 -2.35
CA THR A 233 10.21 -4.12 -2.01
C THR A 233 10.20 -3.90 -0.49
N LEU A 234 10.72 -2.77 -0.06
CA LEU A 234 10.71 -2.34 1.33
C LEU A 234 10.05 -0.95 1.39
N GLY A 235 8.92 -0.85 2.08
CA GLY A 235 8.28 0.44 2.34
C GLY A 235 9.20 1.37 3.12
N ARG A 236 9.21 2.66 2.82
CA ARG A 236 10.06 3.61 3.51
C ARG A 236 9.56 3.94 4.92
N ASN A 237 8.25 4.12 5.06
CA ASN A 237 7.63 4.47 6.34
C ASN A 237 7.39 3.23 7.22
N VAL A 238 7.04 2.10 6.62
CA VAL A 238 6.63 0.89 7.34
C VAL A 238 7.64 -0.24 7.35
N GLY A 239 8.68 -0.18 6.50
CA GLY A 239 9.58 -1.30 6.25
C GLY A 239 10.35 -1.80 7.48
N ALA A 240 10.60 -0.94 8.48
CA ALA A 240 11.22 -1.38 9.74
C ALA A 240 10.29 -2.28 10.58
N TYR A 241 8.97 -2.18 10.38
CA TYR A 241 7.95 -2.93 11.12
C TYR A 241 7.34 -4.06 10.29
N PHE A 242 7.36 -3.95 8.97
CA PHE A 242 6.80 -4.93 8.06
C PHE A 242 7.70 -5.09 6.81
N PRO A 243 8.78 -5.87 6.91
CA PRO A 243 9.83 -5.88 5.88
C PRO A 243 9.55 -6.79 4.68
N ARG A 244 8.54 -7.67 4.76
CA ARG A 244 8.29 -8.69 3.72
C ARG A 244 7.14 -8.25 2.84
N THR A 245 7.44 -7.43 1.83
CA THR A 245 6.45 -6.96 0.88
C THR A 245 6.89 -7.18 -0.56
N GLU A 246 5.91 -7.47 -1.44
CA GLU A 246 6.07 -7.55 -2.88
C GLU A 246 4.93 -6.75 -3.52
N MET A 247 5.27 -5.67 -4.21
CA MET A 247 4.30 -4.69 -4.69
C MET A 247 4.56 -4.29 -6.13
N PRO A 248 3.50 -4.02 -6.94
CA PRO A 248 3.64 -3.43 -8.26
C PRO A 248 3.83 -1.91 -8.15
N PRO A 249 4.42 -1.25 -9.14
CA PRO A 249 4.20 0.18 -9.32
C PRO A 249 2.76 0.41 -9.79
N LEU A 250 2.15 1.53 -9.38
CA LEU A 250 0.79 1.91 -9.76
C LEU A 250 0.77 3.32 -10.35
N ARG A 251 -0.04 3.55 -11.40
CA ARG A 251 -0.42 4.88 -11.86
C ARG A 251 -1.84 5.18 -11.43
N VAL A 252 -2.01 6.29 -10.73
CA VAL A 252 -3.28 6.68 -10.10
C VAL A 252 -3.59 8.13 -10.47
N PRO A 253 -4.73 8.42 -11.12
CA PRO A 253 -5.17 9.77 -11.35
C PRO A 253 -5.63 10.42 -10.04
N ASP A 254 -5.65 11.74 -10.04
CA ASP A 254 -6.21 12.55 -8.95
C ASP A 254 -5.62 12.25 -7.55
N PHE A 255 -4.34 11.91 -7.47
CA PHE A 255 -3.67 11.78 -6.18
C PHE A 255 -3.62 13.14 -5.48
N THR A 256 -4.12 13.19 -4.25
CA THR A 256 -4.41 14.45 -3.56
C THR A 256 -3.19 14.98 -2.79
N MET A 257 -2.58 16.04 -3.30
CA MET A 257 -1.61 16.87 -2.59
C MET A 257 -2.35 18.02 -1.89
N SER A 258 -2.68 17.84 -0.62
CA SER A 258 -3.62 18.70 0.12
C SER A 258 -3.05 20.09 0.46
N THR A 259 -1.76 20.16 0.76
CA THR A 259 -1.05 21.43 1.03
C THR A 259 0.41 21.31 0.62
N VAL A 260 1.02 22.44 0.26
CA VAL A 260 2.47 22.54 0.11
C VAL A 260 3.11 22.44 1.51
N SER A 261 4.13 21.59 1.65
CA SER A 261 4.88 21.42 2.90
C SER A 261 6.19 22.20 2.83
N GLN A 262 6.49 22.94 3.89
CA GLN A 262 7.79 23.61 4.04
C GLN A 262 8.82 22.72 4.76
N ALA A 263 8.48 21.48 5.08
CA ALA A 263 9.40 20.53 5.67
C ALA A 263 10.49 20.16 4.66
N SER A 264 11.70 20.56 4.92
CA SER A 264 12.92 20.15 4.24
C SER A 264 13.55 18.94 4.93
#